data_1abb7d8cd1d52c7b2dd44fa1c541489c
#
_entry.id   1abb7d8cd1d52c7b2dd44fa1c541489c
#
_cell.length_a   1.000
_cell.length_b   1.000
_cell.length_c   1.000
_cell.angle_alpha   90.00
_cell.angle_beta   90.00
_cell.angle_gamma   90.00
#
_symmetry.space_group_name_H-M   'P 1'
#
loop_
_entity.id
_entity.type
_entity.pdbx_description
1 polymer ?
#
loop_
_entity_poly.entity_id
_entity_poly.type
_entity_poly.pdbx_seq_one_letter_code
_entity_poly.pdbx_strand_id
1 'polypeptide(L)'
;LCTDGVAEFDMTTQRFKTLLQGNVDAIYYNEKLYIGKREEVFVFNENTNNFDLYYHLAGKDINLSCLHLDEKKNLWMGTTSNGVYCLSDDKQLSQPITKGNIASIYEDSSKELWIGSWEEGLYRIRTNGTIDNFRHDPKNPNSICSDFVRSCCEDNLGNLWIGTFHGLNRY
;
A
#
# COMPACT_ATOMS: atom_id res chain seq x y z
N LEU A 1 -9.83 19.74 17.22
CA LEU A 1 -8.55 19.78 16.52
C LEU A 1 -7.93 18.39 16.60
N CYS A 2 -8.11 17.59 15.56
CA CYS A 2 -7.37 16.34 15.42
C CYS A 2 -5.98 16.76 14.94
N THR A 3 -5.02 16.76 15.82
CA THR A 3 -3.66 17.20 15.51
C THR A 3 -2.87 16.08 14.95
N ASP A 4 -3.13 14.94 14.76
CA ASP A 4 -2.49 13.80 14.08
C ASP A 4 -3.14 12.49 14.57
N GLY A 5 -3.55 11.63 13.66
CA GLY A 5 -4.10 10.32 14.03
C GLY A 5 -5.25 9.84 13.14
N VAL A 6 -5.95 8.83 13.61
CA VAL A 6 -7.16 8.28 12.98
C VAL A 6 -8.38 8.80 13.71
N ALA A 7 -9.33 9.36 12.97
CA ALA A 7 -10.60 9.81 13.50
C ALA A 7 -11.76 9.20 12.70
N GLU A 8 -12.78 8.74 13.44
CA GLU A 8 -14.08 8.35 12.91
C GLU A 8 -14.94 9.59 12.72
N PHE A 9 -15.62 9.70 11.58
CA PHE A 9 -16.63 10.72 11.35
C PHE A 9 -18.03 10.12 11.47
N ASP A 10 -18.77 10.56 12.46
CA ASP A 10 -20.18 10.18 12.63
C ASP A 10 -21.05 11.00 11.68
N MET A 11 -21.60 10.35 10.67
CA MET A 11 -22.48 10.97 9.67
C MET A 11 -23.77 11.53 10.25
N THR A 12 -24.25 11.01 11.37
CA THR A 12 -25.51 11.44 12.01
C THR A 12 -25.30 12.69 12.84
N THR A 13 -24.26 12.70 13.66
CA THR A 13 -23.95 13.82 14.56
C THR A 13 -23.04 14.85 13.92
N GLN A 14 -22.46 14.54 12.76
CA GLN A 14 -21.46 15.36 12.04
C GLN A 14 -20.25 15.72 12.92
N ARG A 15 -19.80 14.78 13.75
CA ARG A 15 -18.68 14.98 14.67
C ARG A 15 -17.57 13.97 14.39
N PHE A 16 -16.34 14.42 14.63
CA PHE A 16 -15.17 13.56 14.63
C PHE A 16 -14.91 13.03 16.03
N LYS A 17 -14.61 11.74 16.11
CA LYS A 17 -14.11 11.06 17.33
C LYS A 17 -12.72 10.53 17.01
N THR A 18 -11.70 10.95 17.75
CA THR A 18 -10.35 10.41 17.60
C THR A 18 -10.31 8.97 18.11
N LEU A 19 -9.87 8.05 17.26
CA LEU A 19 -9.68 6.63 17.58
C LEU A 19 -8.24 6.34 17.97
N LEU A 20 -7.28 7.02 17.34
CA LEU A 20 -5.86 6.88 17.61
C LEU A 20 -5.17 8.25 17.50
N GLN A 21 -4.24 8.55 18.41
CA GLN A 21 -3.39 9.75 18.35
C GLN A 21 -2.02 9.41 17.80
N GLY A 22 -1.40 10.40 17.13
CA GLY A 22 -0.06 10.35 16.57
C GLY A 22 -0.06 10.01 15.08
N ASN A 23 1.08 10.20 14.44
CA ASN A 23 1.23 10.02 13.00
C ASN A 23 0.87 8.60 12.58
N VAL A 24 0.09 8.52 11.49
CA VAL A 24 -0.25 7.29 10.81
C VAL A 24 0.28 7.40 9.39
N ASP A 25 1.12 6.46 9.00
CA ASP A 25 1.87 6.50 7.75
C ASP A 25 1.15 5.75 6.63
N ALA A 26 0.31 4.77 7.01
CA ALA A 26 -0.46 3.95 6.07
C ALA A 26 -1.83 3.59 6.65
N ILE A 27 -2.82 3.48 5.77
CA ILE A 27 -4.18 3.02 6.11
C ILE A 27 -4.68 2.07 5.02
N TYR A 28 -5.33 1.00 5.44
CA TYR A 28 -5.95 0.05 4.54
C TYR A 28 -7.22 -0.54 5.16
N TYR A 29 -8.29 -0.61 4.38
CA TYR A 29 -9.55 -1.19 4.78
C TYR A 29 -9.94 -2.34 3.85
N ASN A 30 -10.17 -3.52 4.43
CA ASN A 30 -10.81 -4.66 3.79
C ASN A 30 -11.45 -5.50 4.90
N GLU A 31 -12.78 -5.38 5.08
CA GLU A 31 -13.53 -5.93 6.22
C GLU A 31 -13.03 -5.45 7.60
N LYS A 32 -11.73 -5.25 7.77
CA LYS A 32 -11.08 -4.68 8.96
C LYS A 32 -10.24 -3.48 8.57
N LEU A 33 -10.12 -2.54 9.50
CA LEU A 33 -9.26 -1.36 9.34
C LEU A 33 -7.86 -1.69 9.87
N TYR A 34 -6.88 -1.61 8.97
CA TYR A 34 -5.46 -1.72 9.29
C TYR A 34 -4.80 -0.35 9.20
N ILE A 35 -3.88 -0.08 10.10
CA ILE A 35 -3.04 1.11 10.07
C ILE A 35 -1.58 0.74 10.23
N GLY A 36 -0.71 1.46 9.50
CA GLY A 36 0.73 1.43 9.64
C GLY A 36 1.23 2.66 10.39
N LYS A 37 2.09 2.45 11.37
CA LYS A 37 2.74 3.51 12.13
C LYS A 37 4.20 3.16 12.32
N ARG A 38 5.08 3.83 11.58
CA ARG A 38 6.50 3.45 11.48
C ARG A 38 6.65 1.98 11.07
N GLU A 39 7.25 1.15 11.93
CA GLU A 39 7.48 -0.28 11.73
C GLU A 39 6.37 -1.19 12.29
N GLU A 40 5.27 -0.62 12.76
CA GLU A 40 4.18 -1.37 13.39
C GLU A 40 2.91 -1.33 12.54
N VAL A 41 2.22 -2.46 12.49
CA VAL A 41 0.88 -2.57 11.91
C VAL A 41 -0.10 -2.86 13.02
N PHE A 42 -1.19 -2.12 13.05
CA PHE A 42 -2.29 -2.31 13.98
C PHE A 42 -3.57 -2.66 13.23
N VAL A 43 -4.48 -3.36 13.90
CA VAL A 43 -5.82 -3.67 13.39
C VAL A 43 -6.87 -3.15 14.37
N PHE A 44 -7.91 -2.55 13.83
CA PHE A 44 -9.02 -2.05 14.65
C PHE A 44 -9.84 -3.20 15.20
N ASN A 45 -10.07 -3.19 16.51
CA ASN A 45 -10.88 -4.15 17.24
C ASN A 45 -12.21 -3.49 17.63
N GLU A 46 -13.28 -3.90 16.98
CA GLU A 46 -14.63 -3.34 17.18
C GLU A 46 -15.17 -3.64 18.60
N ASN A 47 -14.77 -4.75 19.22
CA ASN A 47 -15.25 -5.12 20.55
C ASN A 47 -14.68 -4.21 21.65
N THR A 48 -13.43 -3.81 21.51
CA THR A 48 -12.73 -2.92 22.46
C THR A 48 -12.76 -1.47 22.02
N ASN A 49 -13.19 -1.20 20.78
CA ASN A 49 -13.14 0.09 20.11
C ASN A 49 -11.74 0.72 20.16
N ASN A 50 -10.73 -0.10 19.96
CA ASN A 50 -9.31 0.27 20.04
C ASN A 50 -8.49 -0.44 18.94
N PHE A 51 -7.23 -0.04 18.80
CA PHE A 51 -6.28 -0.67 17.88
C PHE A 51 -5.40 -1.67 18.62
N ASP A 52 -5.41 -2.92 18.17
CA ASP A 52 -4.53 -3.99 18.65
C ASP A 52 -3.30 -4.10 17.74
N LEU A 53 -2.12 -4.36 18.32
CA LEU A 53 -0.92 -4.62 17.54
C LEU A 53 -1.09 -5.91 16.73
N TYR A 54 -1.02 -5.78 15.40
CA TYR A 54 -1.13 -6.91 14.47
C TYR A 54 0.24 -7.51 14.13
N TYR A 55 1.23 -6.65 13.85
CA TYR A 55 2.59 -7.06 13.53
C TYR A 55 3.60 -5.95 13.83
N HIS A 56 4.84 -6.34 14.21
CA HIS A 56 5.96 -5.44 14.40
C HIS A 56 7.15 -5.93 13.57
N LEU A 57 7.66 -5.08 12.66
CA LEU A 57 8.83 -5.35 11.82
C LEU A 57 10.13 -5.14 12.64
N ALA A 58 10.31 -5.92 13.69
CA ALA A 58 11.39 -5.75 14.66
C ALA A 58 12.78 -5.73 14.02
N GLY A 59 13.65 -4.84 14.49
CA GLY A 59 15.03 -4.70 14.02
C GLY A 59 15.20 -4.07 12.64
N LYS A 60 14.13 -3.48 12.11
CA LYS A 60 14.11 -2.74 10.85
C LYS A 60 13.87 -1.27 11.14
N ASP A 61 14.76 -0.40 10.71
CA ASP A 61 14.54 1.05 10.71
C ASP A 61 13.82 1.44 9.42
N ILE A 62 12.53 1.12 9.37
CA ILE A 62 11.68 1.36 8.21
C ILE A 62 10.41 2.10 8.62
N ASN A 63 9.93 2.96 7.73
CA ASN A 63 8.60 3.56 7.85
C ASN A 63 7.69 2.97 6.79
N LEU A 64 6.52 2.52 7.20
CA LEU A 64 5.48 2.05 6.31
C LEU A 64 4.92 3.24 5.51
N SER A 65 4.55 3.01 4.25
CA SER A 65 3.96 4.03 3.36
C SER A 65 2.59 3.62 2.83
N CYS A 66 2.38 2.32 2.62
CA CYS A 66 1.09 1.77 2.21
C CYS A 66 0.95 0.32 2.64
N LEU A 67 -0.30 -0.13 2.74
CA LEU A 67 -0.68 -1.49 3.11
C LEU A 67 -1.67 -2.04 2.09
N HIS A 68 -1.64 -3.35 1.86
CA HIS A 68 -2.63 -4.07 1.08
C HIS A 68 -2.75 -5.51 1.60
N LEU A 69 -3.97 -6.02 1.73
CA LEU A 69 -4.24 -7.41 2.10
C LEU A 69 -4.77 -8.12 0.85
N ASP A 70 -4.03 -9.11 0.35
CA ASP A 70 -4.44 -9.90 -0.80
C ASP A 70 -5.53 -10.95 -0.43
N GLU A 71 -6.12 -11.58 -1.46
CA GLU A 71 -7.15 -12.63 -1.23
C GLU A 71 -6.63 -13.82 -0.44
N LYS A 72 -5.32 -14.10 -0.46
CA LYS A 72 -4.69 -15.18 0.33
C LYS A 72 -4.41 -14.76 1.77
N LYS A 73 -4.85 -13.56 2.17
CA LYS A 73 -4.61 -12.92 3.47
C LYS A 73 -3.14 -12.62 3.76
N ASN A 74 -2.30 -12.52 2.74
CA ASN A 74 -0.96 -11.98 2.92
C ASN A 74 -1.04 -10.46 3.02
N LEU A 75 -0.37 -9.90 4.03
CA LEU A 75 -0.27 -8.46 4.19
C LEU A 75 0.97 -7.93 3.47
N TRP A 76 0.74 -7.15 2.43
CA TRP A 76 1.77 -6.45 1.67
C TRP A 76 2.01 -5.10 2.29
N MET A 77 3.27 -4.78 2.55
CA MET A 77 3.69 -3.59 3.28
C MET A 77 4.72 -2.83 2.44
N GLY A 78 4.30 -1.70 1.89
CA GLY A 78 5.19 -0.75 1.23
C GLY A 78 5.92 0.10 2.26
N THR A 79 7.16 0.46 1.97
CA THR A 79 8.02 1.25 2.86
C THR A 79 8.58 2.48 2.15
N THR A 80 9.05 3.46 2.91
CA THR A 80 9.60 4.71 2.36
C THR A 80 11.02 4.55 1.80
N SER A 81 11.71 3.43 2.02
CA SER A 81 13.11 3.27 1.60
C SER A 81 13.50 1.86 1.19
N ASN A 82 12.81 0.83 1.69
CA ASN A 82 13.26 -0.55 1.61
C ASN A 82 12.39 -1.45 0.71
N GLY A 83 11.57 -0.85 -0.16
CA GLY A 83 10.70 -1.59 -1.06
C GLY A 83 9.48 -2.20 -0.37
N VAL A 84 9.03 -3.35 -0.85
CA VAL A 84 7.83 -4.05 -0.36
C VAL A 84 8.20 -5.33 0.38
N TYR A 85 7.56 -5.53 1.52
CA TYR A 85 7.57 -6.77 2.27
C TYR A 85 6.20 -7.47 2.15
N CYS A 86 6.21 -8.78 2.21
CA CYS A 86 5.02 -9.61 2.31
C CYS A 86 5.03 -10.38 3.62
N LEU A 87 4.01 -10.21 4.43
CA LEU A 87 3.74 -11.02 5.61
C LEU A 87 2.65 -12.01 5.27
N SER A 88 3.00 -13.30 5.22
CA SER A 88 2.04 -14.36 4.95
C SER A 88 1.03 -14.54 6.11
N ASP A 89 -0.07 -15.23 5.85
CA ASP A 89 -1.13 -15.46 6.87
C ASP A 89 -0.59 -16.20 8.11
N ASP A 90 0.41 -17.09 7.92
CA ASP A 90 1.13 -17.77 9.00
C ASP A 90 2.25 -16.93 9.66
N LYS A 91 2.27 -15.62 9.38
CA LYS A 91 3.20 -14.63 9.97
C LYS A 91 4.67 -14.80 9.59
N GLN A 92 4.95 -15.37 8.42
CA GLN A 92 6.29 -15.39 7.85
C GLN A 92 6.54 -14.12 7.04
N LEU A 93 7.56 -13.34 7.43
CA LEU A 93 7.95 -12.12 6.73
C LEU A 93 8.95 -12.43 5.62
N SER A 94 8.68 -11.96 4.40
CA SER A 94 9.62 -12.03 3.28
C SER A 94 10.86 -11.16 3.49
N GLN A 95 11.90 -11.36 2.67
CA GLN A 95 12.87 -10.32 2.38
C GLN A 95 12.20 -9.23 1.51
N PRO A 96 12.78 -8.03 1.37
CA PRO A 96 12.24 -7.02 0.47
C PRO A 96 12.16 -7.57 -0.96
N ILE A 97 10.96 -7.46 -1.56
CA ILE A 97 10.65 -8.03 -2.88
C ILE A 97 11.00 -7.05 -3.99
N THR A 98 10.81 -5.77 -3.73
CA THR A 98 11.16 -4.65 -4.63
C THR A 98 12.15 -3.71 -3.94
N LYS A 99 12.47 -2.58 -4.58
CA LYS A 99 13.36 -1.55 -4.05
C LYS A 99 12.65 -0.21 -3.92
N GLY A 100 13.29 0.70 -3.21
CA GLY A 100 12.93 2.11 -3.17
C GLY A 100 11.77 2.47 -2.28
N ASN A 101 11.28 3.68 -2.46
CA ASN A 101 10.15 4.25 -1.76
C ASN A 101 8.84 3.86 -2.47
N ILE A 102 7.97 3.15 -1.79
CA ILE A 102 6.71 2.63 -2.33
C ILE A 102 5.59 3.61 -2.05
N ALA A 103 4.86 3.98 -3.10
CA ALA A 103 3.75 4.91 -3.03
C ALA A 103 2.38 4.21 -2.96
N SER A 104 2.24 3.06 -3.64
CA SER A 104 0.97 2.35 -3.71
C SER A 104 1.15 0.86 -3.97
N ILE A 105 0.18 0.07 -3.50
CA ILE A 105 0.03 -1.35 -3.81
C ILE A 105 -1.43 -1.55 -4.23
N TYR A 106 -1.66 -2.21 -5.36
CA TYR A 106 -2.98 -2.48 -5.92
C TYR A 106 -3.03 -3.91 -6.46
N GLU A 107 -4.08 -4.66 -6.14
CA GLU A 107 -4.36 -5.98 -6.71
C GLU A 107 -5.43 -5.85 -7.78
N ASP A 108 -5.13 -6.30 -9.01
CA ASP A 108 -6.07 -6.26 -10.11
C ASP A 108 -7.04 -7.47 -10.09
N SER A 109 -8.01 -7.46 -11.01
CA SER A 109 -8.99 -8.54 -11.13
C SER A 109 -8.38 -9.91 -11.50
N SER A 110 -7.16 -9.91 -12.08
CA SER A 110 -6.36 -11.11 -12.39
C SER A 110 -5.51 -11.58 -11.21
N LYS A 111 -5.59 -10.91 -10.04
CA LYS A 111 -4.80 -11.17 -8.82
C LYS A 111 -3.31 -10.94 -8.99
N GLU A 112 -2.95 -10.07 -9.90
CA GLU A 112 -1.60 -9.56 -10.04
C GLU A 112 -1.45 -8.29 -9.20
N LEU A 113 -0.30 -8.14 -8.52
CA LEU A 113 -0.04 -6.98 -7.68
C LEU A 113 0.76 -5.94 -8.45
N TRP A 114 0.25 -4.71 -8.46
CA TRP A 114 0.87 -3.55 -9.07
C TRP A 114 1.40 -2.63 -7.98
N ILE A 115 2.68 -2.35 -8.03
CA ILE A 115 3.40 -1.61 -6.98
C ILE A 115 4.01 -0.38 -7.60
N GLY A 116 3.47 0.77 -7.25
CA GLY A 116 3.97 2.08 -7.65
C GLY A 116 5.09 2.55 -6.74
N SER A 117 6.19 3.00 -7.31
CA SER A 117 7.30 3.57 -6.57
C SER A 117 7.55 5.04 -6.92
N TRP A 118 8.29 5.75 -6.05
CA TRP A 118 8.63 7.15 -6.30
C TRP A 118 9.75 7.34 -7.33
N GLU A 119 10.60 6.33 -7.55
CA GLU A 119 11.79 6.49 -8.43
C GLU A 119 12.11 5.24 -9.23
N GLU A 120 11.49 4.10 -8.88
CA GLU A 120 11.79 2.81 -9.49
C GLU A 120 10.73 2.36 -10.51
N GLY A 121 9.81 3.25 -10.91
CA GLY A 121 8.74 2.95 -11.86
C GLY A 121 7.63 2.10 -11.26
N LEU A 122 7.06 1.23 -12.07
CA LEU A 122 5.96 0.34 -11.74
C LEU A 122 6.43 -1.11 -11.74
N TYR A 123 6.23 -1.80 -10.64
CA TYR A 123 6.42 -3.25 -10.58
C TYR A 123 5.09 -3.97 -10.73
N ARG A 124 5.13 -5.15 -11.36
CA ARG A 124 4.04 -6.12 -11.38
C ARG A 124 4.54 -7.44 -10.81
N ILE A 125 3.88 -7.95 -9.79
CA ILE A 125 4.11 -9.29 -9.25
C ILE A 125 2.98 -10.17 -9.76
N ARG A 126 3.32 -11.12 -10.61
CA ARG A 126 2.37 -12.06 -11.18
C ARG A 126 2.00 -13.15 -10.17
N THR A 127 0.87 -13.80 -10.38
CA THR A 127 0.39 -14.93 -9.55
C THR A 127 1.36 -16.10 -9.46
N ASN A 128 2.26 -16.26 -10.45
CA ASN A 128 3.32 -17.26 -10.45
C ASN A 128 4.62 -16.80 -9.75
N GLY A 129 4.61 -15.59 -9.16
CA GLY A 129 5.76 -14.99 -8.47
C GLY A 129 6.77 -14.26 -9.37
N THR A 130 6.57 -14.24 -10.69
CA THR A 130 7.43 -13.46 -11.60
C THR A 130 7.23 -11.97 -11.36
N ILE A 131 8.31 -11.20 -11.39
CA ILE A 131 8.31 -9.76 -11.19
C ILE A 131 8.73 -9.07 -12.48
N ASP A 132 7.86 -8.20 -13.01
CA ASP A 132 8.18 -7.29 -14.08
C ASP A 132 8.44 -5.89 -13.49
N ASN A 133 9.29 -5.09 -14.14
CA ASN A 133 9.50 -3.69 -13.81
C ASN A 133 9.35 -2.82 -15.06
N PHE A 134 8.40 -1.91 -15.03
CA PHE A 134 8.14 -0.95 -16.11
C PHE A 134 8.76 0.39 -15.75
N ARG A 135 9.64 0.89 -16.63
CA ARG A 135 10.36 2.14 -16.45
C ARG A 135 10.05 3.13 -17.57
N HIS A 136 10.18 4.41 -17.25
CA HIS A 136 10.13 5.45 -18.28
C HIS A 136 11.35 5.36 -19.18
N ASP A 137 11.11 5.34 -20.50
CA ASP A 137 12.15 5.48 -21.54
C ASP A 137 11.75 6.58 -22.49
N PRO A 138 12.47 7.74 -22.52
CA PRO A 138 12.14 8.86 -23.39
C PRO A 138 12.25 8.54 -24.89
N LYS A 139 12.89 7.41 -25.24
CA LYS A 139 12.99 6.94 -26.63
C LYS A 139 11.87 5.96 -27.02
N ASN A 140 11.11 5.47 -26.04
CA ASN A 140 10.01 4.53 -26.24
C ASN A 140 8.67 5.20 -25.90
N PRO A 141 7.87 5.61 -26.90
CA PRO A 141 6.56 6.25 -26.66
C PRO A 141 5.53 5.32 -25.99
N ASN A 142 5.81 4.01 -25.93
CA ASN A 142 4.96 3.03 -25.24
C ASN A 142 5.41 2.73 -23.82
N SER A 143 6.45 3.40 -23.31
CA SER A 143 6.84 3.30 -21.91
C SER A 143 5.91 4.11 -21.01
N ILE A 144 5.93 3.85 -19.70
CA ILE A 144 5.22 4.71 -18.74
C ILE A 144 5.77 6.15 -18.83
N CYS A 145 4.91 7.14 -18.59
CA CYS A 145 5.30 8.55 -18.79
C CYS A 145 6.20 9.12 -17.66
N SER A 146 6.38 8.39 -16.56
CA SER A 146 7.30 8.76 -15.47
C SER A 146 7.58 7.57 -14.56
N ASP A 147 8.79 7.50 -13.99
CA ASP A 147 9.16 6.53 -12.96
C ASP A 147 8.56 6.85 -11.58
N PHE A 148 7.96 8.04 -11.41
CA PHE A 148 7.24 8.42 -10.20
C PHE A 148 5.79 7.97 -10.29
N VAL A 149 5.50 6.73 -9.88
CA VAL A 149 4.17 6.12 -9.93
C VAL A 149 3.50 6.27 -8.56
N ARG A 150 2.34 6.93 -8.53
CA ARG A 150 1.63 7.27 -7.28
C ARG A 150 0.44 6.38 -6.96
N SER A 151 -0.25 5.88 -7.98
CA SER A 151 -1.47 5.10 -7.81
C SER A 151 -1.77 4.25 -9.03
N CYS A 152 -2.47 3.13 -8.79
CA CYS A 152 -3.05 2.31 -9.83
C CYS A 152 -4.50 2.02 -9.49
N CYS A 153 -5.34 1.85 -10.50
CA CYS A 153 -6.70 1.34 -10.36
C CYS A 153 -7.13 0.69 -11.68
N GLU A 154 -8.00 -0.32 -11.59
CA GLU A 154 -8.60 -0.98 -12.73
C GLU A 154 -10.02 -0.45 -12.97
N ASP A 155 -10.38 -0.21 -14.21
CA ASP A 155 -11.74 0.16 -14.57
C ASP A 155 -12.63 -1.08 -14.83
N ASN A 156 -13.93 -0.86 -15.00
CA ASN A 156 -14.89 -1.94 -15.23
C ASN A 156 -14.69 -2.68 -16.56
N LEU A 157 -13.78 -2.23 -17.41
CA LEU A 157 -13.43 -2.86 -18.69
C LEU A 157 -12.13 -3.66 -18.59
N GLY A 158 -11.50 -3.71 -17.41
CA GLY A 158 -10.24 -4.40 -17.17
C GLY A 158 -9.01 -3.60 -17.60
N ASN A 159 -9.13 -2.29 -17.88
CA ASN A 159 -7.96 -1.47 -18.15
C ASN A 159 -7.34 -1.00 -16.83
N LEU A 160 -6.04 -1.20 -16.68
CA LEU A 160 -5.30 -0.65 -15.55
C LEU A 160 -4.90 0.81 -15.86
N TRP A 161 -5.30 1.71 -14.99
CA TRP A 161 -4.93 3.11 -15.02
C TRP A 161 -3.81 3.39 -14.03
N ILE A 162 -2.75 4.01 -14.50
CA ILE A 162 -1.52 4.25 -13.74
C ILE A 162 -1.28 5.74 -13.66
N GLY A 163 -1.50 6.30 -12.45
CA GLY A 163 -1.24 7.71 -12.15
C GLY A 163 0.23 7.94 -11.82
N THR A 164 0.88 8.79 -12.60
CA THR A 164 2.28 9.16 -12.40
C THR A 164 2.43 10.66 -12.16
N PHE A 165 3.62 11.11 -11.80
CA PHE A 165 3.88 12.52 -11.60
C PHE A 165 3.75 13.35 -12.90
N HIS A 166 4.01 12.75 -14.06
CA HIS A 166 3.95 13.42 -15.36
C HIS A 166 2.74 13.04 -16.22
N GLY A 167 1.74 12.39 -15.66
CA GLY A 167 0.50 12.09 -16.35
C GLY A 167 -0.09 10.74 -16.04
N LEU A 168 -1.05 10.32 -16.89
CA LEU A 168 -1.84 9.12 -16.75
C LEU A 168 -1.52 8.15 -17.88
N ASN A 169 -1.25 6.89 -17.53
CA ASN A 169 -1.08 5.80 -18.47
C ASN A 169 -2.25 4.82 -18.35
N ARG A 170 -2.56 4.15 -19.45
CA ARG A 170 -3.45 3.00 -19.50
C ARG A 170 -2.67 1.79 -20.00
N TYR A 171 -2.71 0.72 -19.24
CA TYR A 171 -2.16 -0.60 -19.56
C TYR A 171 -3.26 -1.53 -20.07
#